data_ac5a03259007aecd0eed4d2540edc07d
#
_entry.id   ac5a03259007aecd0eed4d2540edc07d
#
_cell.length_a   1.000
_cell.length_b   1.000
_cell.length_c   1.000
_cell.angle_alpha   90.00
_cell.angle_beta   90.00
_cell.angle_gamma   90.00
#
_symmetry.space_group_name_H-M   'P 1'
#
loop_
_entity.id
_entity.type
_entity.pdbx_description
1 polymer ?
#
loop_
_entity_poly.entity_id
_entity_poly.type
_entity_poly.pdbx_seq_one_letter_code
_entity_poly.pdbx_strand_id
1 'polypeptide(L)'
;QPYKVLEVSNPQLREKLRAVSANQSQVTDASHLFVFCNKTSVTDEEIDQEMRLRASINEGEAEKLVRYGEFLKNSMKKMSALEMYHWTAKQTYLALATAVAACAELKIDCSPMEGFSIEKYNEILNSSAQGLSAATLLAVGYRHTDDQAQHLKKVRKPVENLFEVVS
;
A
#
# COMPACT_ATOMS: atom_id res chain seq x y z
N GLN A 1 -1.94 8.49 7.70
CA GLN A 1 -2.01 7.39 6.71
C GLN A 1 -2.27 7.98 5.32
N PRO A 2 -1.22 8.42 4.59
CA PRO A 2 -1.37 9.10 3.31
C PRO A 2 -1.56 8.08 2.16
N TYR A 3 -2.49 7.15 2.35
CA TYR A 3 -2.82 6.10 1.37
C TYR A 3 -4.28 5.66 1.52
N LYS A 4 -4.76 4.95 0.51
CA LYS A 4 -6.05 4.25 0.51
C LYS A 4 -5.85 2.84 -0.03
N VAL A 5 -6.55 1.88 0.52
CA VAL A 5 -6.58 0.52 0.00
C VAL A 5 -7.92 0.32 -0.71
N LEU A 6 -7.87 -0.09 -1.97
CA LEU A 6 -9.04 -0.41 -2.77
C LEU A 6 -9.16 -1.94 -2.86
N GLU A 7 -10.29 -2.49 -2.48
CA GLU A 7 -10.65 -3.86 -2.78
C GLU A 7 -11.38 -3.91 -4.12
N VAL A 8 -10.85 -4.67 -5.07
CA VAL A 8 -11.44 -4.82 -6.39
C VAL A 8 -12.20 -6.14 -6.44
N SER A 9 -13.52 -6.10 -6.29
CA SER A 9 -14.41 -7.26 -6.31
C SER A 9 -15.04 -7.53 -7.68
N ASN A 10 -15.14 -6.51 -8.54
CA ASN A 10 -15.79 -6.64 -9.85
C ASN A 10 -14.95 -7.49 -10.83
N PRO A 11 -15.47 -8.64 -11.34
CA PRO A 11 -14.70 -9.53 -12.20
C PRO A 11 -14.26 -8.89 -13.52
N GLN A 12 -15.11 -8.09 -14.16
CA GLN A 12 -14.79 -7.43 -15.44
C GLN A 12 -13.69 -6.38 -15.24
N LEU A 13 -13.65 -5.75 -14.08
CA LEU A 13 -12.59 -4.81 -13.75
C LEU A 13 -11.28 -5.55 -13.50
N ARG A 14 -11.32 -6.69 -12.79
CA ARG A 14 -10.14 -7.54 -12.55
C ARG A 14 -9.55 -8.08 -13.85
N GLU A 15 -10.37 -8.44 -14.83
CA GLU A 15 -9.89 -8.84 -16.18
C GLU A 15 -9.11 -7.70 -16.87
N LYS A 16 -9.63 -6.48 -16.83
CA LYS A 16 -8.91 -5.31 -17.37
C LYS A 16 -7.57 -5.08 -16.65
N LEU A 17 -7.56 -5.22 -15.33
CA LEU A 17 -6.35 -5.08 -14.52
C LEU A 17 -5.34 -6.20 -14.80
N ARG A 18 -5.80 -7.44 -14.98
CA ARG A 18 -4.94 -8.57 -15.36
C ARG A 18 -4.20 -8.31 -16.67
N ALA A 19 -4.88 -7.80 -17.69
CA ALA A 19 -4.28 -7.49 -19.00
C ALA A 19 -3.10 -6.51 -18.91
N VAL A 20 -3.08 -5.65 -17.90
CA VAL A 20 -2.01 -4.66 -17.66
C VAL A 20 -1.09 -5.03 -16.48
N SER A 21 -1.17 -6.30 -16.03
CA SER A 21 -0.36 -6.91 -14.96
C SER A 21 0.42 -8.11 -15.48
N ALA A 22 1.05 -8.00 -16.65
CA ALA A 22 1.77 -9.10 -17.30
C ALA A 22 0.93 -10.40 -17.41
N ASN A 23 -0.39 -10.27 -17.53
CA ASN A 23 -1.36 -11.37 -17.60
C ASN A 23 -1.31 -12.35 -16.40
N GLN A 24 -0.90 -11.88 -15.24
CA GLN A 24 -0.77 -12.71 -14.02
C GLN A 24 -2.15 -13.16 -13.55
N SER A 25 -2.36 -14.47 -13.49
CA SER A 25 -3.67 -15.09 -13.22
C SER A 25 -4.20 -14.78 -11.81
N GLN A 26 -3.35 -14.60 -10.82
CA GLN A 26 -3.77 -14.28 -9.45
C GLN A 26 -4.56 -12.96 -9.34
N VAL A 27 -4.45 -12.06 -10.33
CA VAL A 27 -5.27 -10.84 -10.38
C VAL A 27 -6.76 -11.15 -10.53
N THR A 28 -7.10 -12.21 -11.27
CA THR A 28 -8.48 -12.67 -11.47
C THR A 28 -8.87 -13.81 -10.54
N ASP A 29 -7.95 -14.75 -10.27
CA ASP A 29 -8.26 -16.04 -9.67
C ASP A 29 -8.26 -15.99 -8.13
N ALA A 30 -7.50 -15.05 -7.52
CA ALA A 30 -7.51 -14.86 -6.07
C ALA A 30 -8.89 -14.43 -5.55
N SER A 31 -9.24 -14.86 -4.34
CA SER A 31 -10.50 -14.47 -3.68
C SER A 31 -10.63 -12.94 -3.59
N HIS A 32 -9.55 -12.27 -3.18
CA HIS A 32 -9.51 -10.82 -3.00
C HIS A 32 -8.31 -10.21 -3.73
N LEU A 33 -8.51 -9.04 -4.32
CA LEU A 33 -7.45 -8.22 -4.89
C LEU A 33 -7.48 -6.85 -4.21
N PHE A 34 -6.42 -6.54 -3.47
CA PHE A 34 -6.20 -5.24 -2.87
C PHE A 34 -5.21 -4.42 -3.66
N VAL A 35 -5.57 -3.17 -3.96
CA VAL A 35 -4.69 -2.18 -4.59
C VAL A 35 -4.36 -1.12 -3.56
N PHE A 36 -3.10 -1.05 -3.17
CA PHE A 36 -2.61 -0.03 -2.25
C PHE A 36 -2.25 1.21 -3.05
N CYS A 37 -3.01 2.27 -2.86
CA CYS A 37 -2.84 3.54 -3.55
C CYS A 37 -2.27 4.57 -2.59
N ASN A 38 -1.13 5.17 -2.95
CA ASN A 38 -0.60 6.32 -2.21
C ASN A 38 -1.30 7.62 -2.65
N LYS A 39 -1.33 8.61 -1.78
CA LYS A 39 -1.71 9.97 -2.15
C LYS A 39 -0.61 10.61 -3.00
N THR A 40 -0.99 11.30 -4.06
CA THR A 40 -0.04 12.05 -4.91
C THR A 40 0.42 13.33 -4.26
N SER A 41 -0.36 13.85 -3.29
CA SER A 41 -0.04 15.00 -2.46
C SER A 41 -0.68 14.86 -1.08
N VAL A 42 -0.19 15.62 -0.11
CA VAL A 42 -0.80 15.75 1.23
C VAL A 42 -1.06 17.23 1.48
N THR A 43 -2.32 17.59 1.73
CA THR A 43 -2.75 18.96 1.95
C THR A 43 -2.72 19.35 3.43
N ASP A 44 -2.66 20.65 3.71
CA ASP A 44 -2.78 21.17 5.08
C ASP A 44 -4.09 20.74 5.74
N GLU A 45 -5.21 20.73 4.97
CA GLU A 45 -6.52 20.29 5.46
C GLU A 45 -6.54 18.82 5.88
N GLU A 46 -5.87 17.94 5.14
CA GLU A 46 -5.76 16.53 5.51
C GLU A 46 -4.97 16.32 6.79
N ILE A 47 -3.93 17.13 7.02
CA ILE A 47 -3.19 17.13 8.27
C ILE A 47 -4.09 17.59 9.42
N ASP A 48 -4.87 18.66 9.20
CA ASP A 48 -5.80 19.16 10.21
C ASP A 48 -6.89 18.13 10.54
N GLN A 49 -7.41 17.42 9.54
CA GLN A 49 -8.38 16.34 9.75
C GLN A 49 -7.79 15.21 10.59
N GLU A 50 -6.54 14.81 10.31
CA GLU A 50 -5.83 13.80 11.11
C GLU A 50 -5.63 14.28 12.56
N MET A 51 -5.28 15.54 12.76
CA MET A 51 -5.10 16.08 14.11
C MET A 51 -6.43 16.16 14.86
N ARG A 52 -7.52 16.54 14.20
CA ARG A 52 -8.87 16.51 14.78
C ARG A 52 -9.30 15.10 15.16
N LEU A 53 -9.05 14.10 14.28
CA LEU A 53 -9.34 12.70 14.56
C LEU A 53 -8.55 12.20 15.78
N ARG A 54 -7.27 12.52 15.89
CA ARG A 54 -6.46 12.16 17.06
C ARG A 54 -6.97 12.79 18.33
N ALA A 55 -7.35 14.07 18.28
CA ALA A 55 -7.90 14.79 19.43
C ALA A 55 -9.25 14.22 19.88
N SER A 56 -10.07 13.71 18.97
CA SER A 56 -11.36 13.09 19.31
C SER A 56 -11.22 11.71 19.98
N ILE A 57 -10.08 11.05 19.79
CA ILE A 57 -9.79 9.73 20.38
C ILE A 57 -9.00 9.88 21.70
N ASN A 58 -8.10 10.88 21.77
CA ASN A 58 -7.20 11.09 22.90
C ASN A 58 -7.52 12.42 23.61
N GLU A 59 -8.31 12.37 24.64
CA GLU A 59 -8.69 13.54 25.42
C GLU A 59 -7.47 14.25 26.04
N GLY A 60 -7.52 15.59 26.10
CA GLY A 60 -6.47 16.40 26.77
C GLY A 60 -5.21 16.70 25.94
N GLU A 61 -5.10 16.25 24.71
CA GLU A 61 -3.91 16.43 23.86
C GLU A 61 -4.05 17.54 22.78
N ALA A 62 -5.17 18.27 22.76
CA ALA A 62 -5.52 19.19 21.67
C ALA A 62 -4.43 20.22 21.34
N GLU A 63 -3.84 20.90 22.34
CA GLU A 63 -2.78 21.91 22.11
C GLU A 63 -1.49 21.31 21.54
N LYS A 64 -1.12 20.11 22.01
CA LYS A 64 0.07 19.41 21.49
C LYS A 64 -0.15 18.99 20.04
N LEU A 65 -1.37 18.53 19.70
CA LEU A 65 -1.73 18.12 18.37
C LEU A 65 -1.76 19.29 17.38
N VAL A 66 -2.22 20.46 17.80
CA VAL A 66 -2.13 21.69 16.96
C VAL A 66 -0.68 21.99 16.61
N ARG A 67 0.23 22.04 17.60
CA ARG A 67 1.66 22.29 17.35
C ARG A 67 2.30 21.22 16.47
N TYR A 68 1.92 19.95 16.68
CA TYR A 68 2.41 18.85 15.85
C TYR A 68 1.87 18.94 14.41
N GLY A 69 0.62 19.34 14.23
CA GLY A 69 0.03 19.60 12.92
C GLY A 69 0.78 20.67 12.13
N GLU A 70 1.11 21.80 12.78
CA GLU A 70 1.89 22.86 12.16
C GLU A 70 3.33 22.40 11.80
N PHE A 71 3.96 21.61 12.67
CA PHE A 71 5.26 20.99 12.36
C PHE A 71 5.17 20.08 11.13
N LEU A 72 4.15 19.26 11.02
CA LEU A 72 3.93 18.39 9.86
C LEU A 72 3.70 19.18 8.57
N LYS A 73 2.82 20.21 8.59
CA LYS A 73 2.58 21.10 7.45
C LYS A 73 3.88 21.73 6.95
N ASN A 74 4.68 22.28 7.87
CA ASN A 74 5.96 22.88 7.53
C ASN A 74 6.97 21.88 6.98
N SER A 75 6.94 20.64 7.45
CA SER A 75 7.80 19.56 6.95
C SER A 75 7.38 19.12 5.56
N MET A 76 6.07 18.97 5.30
CA MET A 76 5.54 18.60 3.98
C MET A 76 5.82 19.68 2.93
N LYS A 77 5.71 20.97 3.28
CA LYS A 77 6.01 22.10 2.37
C LYS A 77 7.46 22.15 1.88
N LYS A 78 8.39 21.49 2.59
CA LYS A 78 9.80 21.40 2.18
C LYS A 78 10.07 20.32 1.15
N MET A 79 9.12 19.41 0.95
CA MET A 79 9.24 18.31 -0.01
C MET A 79 8.84 18.79 -1.40
N SER A 80 9.61 18.44 -2.41
CA SER A 80 9.17 18.49 -3.81
C SER A 80 8.01 17.51 -4.04
N ALA A 81 7.28 17.69 -5.13
CA ALA A 81 6.18 16.78 -5.49
C ALA A 81 6.67 15.32 -5.64
N LEU A 82 7.88 15.11 -6.16
CA LEU A 82 8.46 13.79 -6.32
C LEU A 82 8.84 13.17 -4.97
N GLU A 83 9.44 13.94 -4.06
CA GLU A 83 9.75 13.46 -2.70
C GLU A 83 8.48 13.11 -1.93
N MET A 84 7.44 13.93 -2.03
CA MET A 84 6.13 13.66 -1.43
C MET A 84 5.53 12.37 -1.97
N TYR A 85 5.54 12.20 -3.29
CA TYR A 85 5.06 10.97 -3.95
C TYR A 85 5.80 9.73 -3.45
N HIS A 86 7.13 9.76 -3.39
CA HIS A 86 7.91 8.64 -2.90
C HIS A 86 7.71 8.39 -1.40
N TRP A 87 7.53 9.45 -0.61
CA TRP A 87 7.27 9.31 0.81
C TRP A 87 5.90 8.66 1.06
N THR A 88 4.84 9.10 0.37
CA THR A 88 3.51 8.51 0.50
C THR A 88 3.47 7.07 -0.02
N ALA A 89 4.18 6.76 -1.12
CA ALA A 89 4.30 5.40 -1.63
C ALA A 89 4.95 4.45 -0.61
N LYS A 90 6.01 4.86 0.09
CA LYS A 90 6.63 4.04 1.16
C LYS A 90 5.65 3.67 2.27
N GLN A 91 4.64 4.51 2.55
CA GLN A 91 3.62 4.20 3.56
C GLN A 91 2.70 3.05 3.13
N THR A 92 2.48 2.87 1.83
CA THR A 92 1.70 1.72 1.32
C THR A 92 2.45 0.40 1.54
N TYR A 93 3.78 0.40 1.46
CA TYR A 93 4.59 -0.80 1.71
C TYR A 93 4.59 -1.23 3.17
N LEU A 94 4.49 -0.28 4.12
CA LEU A 94 4.27 -0.60 5.53
C LEU A 94 2.92 -1.30 5.74
N ALA A 95 1.86 -0.78 5.10
CA ALA A 95 0.54 -1.40 5.16
C ALA A 95 0.52 -2.77 4.46
N LEU A 96 1.17 -2.90 3.30
CA LEU A 96 1.34 -4.17 2.58
C LEU A 96 2.05 -5.20 3.46
N ALA A 97 3.18 -4.84 4.07
CA ALA A 97 3.95 -5.75 4.92
C ALA A 97 3.12 -6.23 6.12
N THR A 98 2.34 -5.34 6.73
CA THR A 98 1.42 -5.69 7.81
C THR A 98 0.33 -6.65 7.34
N ALA A 99 -0.25 -6.40 6.15
CA ALA A 99 -1.26 -7.30 5.57
C ALA A 99 -0.68 -8.69 5.24
N VAL A 100 0.53 -8.76 4.70
CA VAL A 100 1.25 -10.03 4.44
C VAL A 100 1.50 -10.79 5.75
N ALA A 101 1.92 -10.09 6.81
CA ALA A 101 2.12 -10.72 8.13
C ALA A 101 0.79 -11.25 8.71
N ALA A 102 -0.30 -10.48 8.57
CA ALA A 102 -1.63 -10.92 8.99
C ALA A 102 -2.11 -12.14 8.21
N CYS A 103 -1.89 -12.19 6.89
CA CYS A 103 -2.20 -13.36 6.06
C CYS A 103 -1.41 -14.60 6.56
N ALA A 104 -0.13 -14.44 6.88
CA ALA A 104 0.69 -15.53 7.40
C ALA A 104 0.18 -16.05 8.74
N GLU A 105 -0.19 -15.18 9.67
CA GLU A 105 -0.76 -15.54 10.96
C GLU A 105 -2.09 -16.28 10.81
N LEU A 106 -2.94 -15.83 9.89
CA LEU A 106 -4.23 -16.46 9.59
C LEU A 106 -4.12 -17.70 8.68
N LYS A 107 -2.90 -18.08 8.27
CA LYS A 107 -2.65 -19.19 7.32
C LYS A 107 -3.41 -19.02 5.99
N ILE A 108 -3.49 -17.79 5.52
CA ILE A 108 -4.04 -17.41 4.21
C ILE A 108 -2.88 -17.12 3.28
N ASP A 109 -2.94 -17.63 2.06
CA ASP A 109 -1.93 -17.34 1.07
C ASP A 109 -2.11 -15.93 0.48
N CYS A 110 -1.01 -15.29 0.17
CA CYS A 110 -1.03 -13.99 -0.48
C CYS A 110 0.16 -13.81 -1.42
N SER A 111 -0.04 -12.98 -2.44
CA SER A 111 0.98 -12.63 -3.43
C SER A 111 1.08 -11.12 -3.53
N PRO A 112 2.12 -10.49 -2.92
CA PRO A 112 2.42 -9.08 -3.16
C PRO A 112 2.98 -8.91 -4.57
N MET A 113 2.55 -7.86 -5.28
CA MET A 113 2.83 -7.68 -6.70
C MET A 113 3.19 -6.23 -7.02
N GLU A 114 4.23 -6.05 -7.84
CA GLU A 114 4.64 -4.77 -8.44
C GLU A 114 4.67 -4.84 -9.99
N GLY A 115 4.48 -6.04 -10.56
CA GLY A 115 4.54 -6.29 -12.00
C GLY A 115 3.29 -5.86 -12.73
N PHE A 116 2.93 -4.55 -12.67
CA PHE A 116 1.77 -3.97 -13.35
C PHE A 116 2.07 -2.54 -13.84
N SER A 117 1.25 -2.03 -14.78
CA SER A 117 1.34 -0.64 -15.22
C SER A 117 0.58 0.27 -14.27
N ILE A 118 1.30 1.10 -13.51
CA ILE A 118 0.73 2.09 -12.60
C ILE A 118 -0.23 3.03 -13.35
N GLU A 119 0.17 3.54 -14.50
CA GLU A 119 -0.62 4.47 -15.33
C GLU A 119 -1.95 3.84 -15.74
N LYS A 120 -1.91 2.59 -16.23
CA LYS A 120 -3.13 1.88 -16.64
C LYS A 120 -4.03 1.51 -15.46
N TYR A 121 -3.46 1.16 -14.32
CA TYR A 121 -4.25 0.97 -13.09
C TYR A 121 -4.96 2.24 -12.68
N ASN A 122 -4.25 3.38 -12.70
CA ASN A 122 -4.84 4.67 -12.37
C ASN A 122 -5.96 5.08 -13.33
N GLU A 123 -5.81 4.77 -14.62
CA GLU A 123 -6.84 4.99 -15.64
C GLU A 123 -8.07 4.09 -15.40
N ILE A 124 -7.86 2.77 -15.26
CA ILE A 124 -8.93 1.77 -15.09
C ILE A 124 -9.72 2.00 -13.79
N LEU A 125 -9.03 2.36 -12.70
CA LEU A 125 -9.64 2.59 -11.39
C LEU A 125 -10.10 4.03 -11.16
N ASN A 126 -9.83 4.94 -12.11
CA ASN A 126 -10.07 6.38 -11.98
C ASN A 126 -9.47 6.95 -10.67
N SER A 127 -8.30 6.46 -10.26
CA SER A 127 -7.68 6.82 -8.99
C SER A 127 -7.08 8.23 -9.03
N SER A 128 -6.55 8.65 -10.18
CA SER A 128 -5.97 9.99 -10.34
C SER A 128 -6.97 11.12 -10.05
N ALA A 129 -8.25 10.93 -10.39
CA ALA A 129 -9.30 11.89 -10.06
C ALA A 129 -9.54 12.05 -8.55
N GLN A 130 -9.05 11.10 -7.75
CA GLN A 130 -9.11 11.11 -6.29
C GLN A 130 -7.77 11.53 -5.64
N GLY A 131 -6.80 12.01 -6.42
CA GLY A 131 -5.45 12.32 -5.94
C GLY A 131 -4.67 11.09 -5.48
N LEU A 132 -4.98 9.91 -6.04
CA LEU A 132 -4.37 8.64 -5.69
C LEU A 132 -3.58 8.07 -6.87
N SER A 133 -2.54 7.28 -6.55
CA SER A 133 -1.78 6.49 -7.52
C SER A 133 -1.58 5.08 -6.98
N ALA A 134 -1.83 4.07 -7.81
CA ALA A 134 -1.53 2.68 -7.44
C ALA A 134 -0.02 2.52 -7.18
N ALA A 135 0.35 1.89 -6.07
CA ALA A 135 1.74 1.68 -5.68
C ALA A 135 2.11 0.19 -5.63
N THR A 136 1.23 -0.65 -5.09
CA THR A 136 1.45 -2.10 -5.00
C THR A 136 0.12 -2.83 -4.88
N LEU A 137 0.13 -4.13 -5.17
CA LEU A 137 -1.05 -4.99 -5.10
C LEU A 137 -0.83 -6.12 -4.10
N LEU A 138 -1.92 -6.67 -3.59
CA LEU A 138 -1.93 -7.91 -2.83
C LEU A 138 -3.11 -8.77 -3.30
N ALA A 139 -2.80 -9.88 -3.96
CA ALA A 139 -3.77 -10.93 -4.22
C ALA A 139 -3.83 -11.85 -3.00
N VAL A 140 -5.03 -12.15 -2.49
CA VAL A 140 -5.24 -12.91 -1.25
C VAL A 140 -6.24 -14.03 -1.50
N GLY A 141 -5.94 -15.22 -0.99
CA GLY A 141 -6.80 -16.40 -1.12
C GLY A 141 -6.08 -17.66 -0.68
N TYR A 142 -6.60 -18.81 -1.07
CA TYR A 142 -5.92 -20.08 -0.87
C TYR A 142 -5.28 -20.53 -2.18
N ARG A 143 -4.03 -21.03 -2.10
CA ARG A 143 -3.30 -21.52 -3.27
C ARG A 143 -4.03 -22.68 -3.95
N HIS A 144 -3.92 -22.72 -5.27
CA HIS A 144 -4.43 -23.87 -6.03
C HIS A 144 -3.57 -25.11 -5.78
N THR A 145 -4.17 -26.30 -5.83
CA THR A 145 -3.46 -27.58 -5.63
C THR A 145 -2.33 -27.80 -6.63
N ASP A 146 -2.48 -27.27 -7.85
CA ASP A 146 -1.51 -27.39 -8.94
C ASP A 146 -0.43 -26.27 -8.92
N ASP A 147 -0.42 -25.39 -7.91
CA ASP A 147 0.62 -24.40 -7.77
C ASP A 147 1.98 -25.06 -7.46
N GLN A 148 2.83 -25.13 -8.48
CA GLN A 148 4.16 -25.74 -8.35
C GLN A 148 5.09 -24.92 -7.44
N ALA A 149 4.85 -23.63 -7.27
CA ALA A 149 5.66 -22.76 -6.42
C ALA A 149 5.56 -23.14 -4.92
N GLN A 150 4.47 -23.78 -4.51
CA GLN A 150 4.29 -24.26 -3.12
C GLN A 150 5.35 -25.29 -2.71
N HIS A 151 5.93 -26.04 -3.65
CA HIS A 151 6.94 -27.07 -3.39
C HIS A 151 8.37 -26.52 -3.41
N LEU A 152 8.57 -25.28 -3.83
CA LEU A 152 9.88 -24.67 -3.89
C LEU A 152 10.34 -24.19 -2.50
N LYS A 153 11.63 -24.42 -2.20
CA LYS A 153 12.24 -23.91 -0.99
C LYS A 153 12.33 -22.39 -1.04
N LYS A 154 12.03 -21.73 0.07
CA LYS A 154 12.21 -20.27 0.19
C LYS A 154 13.70 -19.91 0.14
N VAL A 155 14.07 -19.06 -0.82
CA VAL A 155 15.42 -18.54 -0.93
C VAL A 155 15.49 -17.20 -0.19
N ARG A 156 16.48 -17.09 0.70
CA ARG A 156 16.78 -15.86 1.45
C ARG A 156 18.28 -15.66 1.47
N LYS A 157 18.71 -14.41 1.47
CA LYS A 157 20.12 -14.09 1.71
C LYS A 157 20.53 -14.59 3.12
N PRO A 158 21.78 -15.03 3.29
CA PRO A 158 22.33 -15.30 4.63
C PRO A 158 22.20 -14.06 5.54
N VAL A 159 22.07 -14.30 6.85
CA VAL A 159 21.85 -13.20 7.84
C VAL A 159 22.99 -12.19 7.80
N GLU A 160 24.22 -12.65 7.68
CA GLU A 160 25.43 -11.84 7.59
C GLU A 160 25.49 -10.92 6.37
N ASN A 161 24.71 -11.22 5.32
CA ASN A 161 24.58 -10.37 4.13
C ASN A 161 23.44 -9.33 4.24
N LEU A 162 22.65 -9.40 5.31
CA LEU A 162 21.51 -8.51 5.53
C LEU A 162 21.69 -7.61 6.75
N PHE A 163 22.45 -8.07 7.73
CA PHE A 163 22.66 -7.37 8.99
C PHE A 163 24.13 -7.12 9.22
N GLU A 164 24.46 -5.90 9.58
CA GLU A 164 25.79 -5.49 9.97
C GLU A 164 25.69 -4.79 11.33
N VAL A 165 26.58 -5.16 12.25
CA VAL A 165 26.72 -4.47 13.54
C VAL A 165 27.77 -3.39 13.37
N VAL A 166 27.35 -2.13 13.44
CA VAL A 166 28.26 -0.98 13.44
C VAL A 166 28.58 -0.63 14.90
N SER A 167 29.86 -0.69 15.26
CA SER A 167 30.38 -0.42 16.61
C SER A 167 31.15 0.90 16.64
#